data_2fd58dbb10e748c9978ba8bd95e54476
#
_entry.id   2fd58dbb10e748c9978ba8bd95e54476
#
_cell.length_a   1.000
_cell.length_b   1.000
_cell.length_c   1.000
_cell.angle_alpha   90.00
_cell.angle_beta   90.00
_cell.angle_gamma   90.00
#
_symmetry.space_group_name_H-M   'P 1'
#
loop_
_entity.id
_entity.type
_entity.pdbx_description
1 polymer ?
#
loop_
_entity_poly.entity_id
_entity_poly.type
_entity_poly.pdbx_seq_one_letter_code
_entity_poly.pdbx_strand_id
1 'polypeptide(L)'
;MCSLDLSDPRGKAKGNRFLLASLNMDAILAEATIYRRRQALQRTTKGPGLQDAYDKTLERVRRQGGSKSRLGMEALMWISHCGRPLGSQELCHALGIEVGMEDFSIQNVLSIKTVLGYTLGLVTIDEEASTPRLLHFTLQEYLGQHPTLFVTAHSMMAETCLTYLNCRSIRALPQNLDNFLEKTPFLKYATYFWGDHAARGGDGASEISSVATS
;
A
#
# COMPACT_ATOMS: atom_id res chain seq x y z
N MET A 1 20.39 1.74 -22.69
CA MET A 1 19.10 1.78 -23.38
C MET A 1 18.75 0.33 -23.75
N CYS A 2 18.03 -0.39 -22.90
CA CYS A 2 17.37 -1.65 -23.25
C CYS A 2 15.91 -1.49 -22.86
N SER A 3 15.10 -1.16 -23.84
CA SER A 3 13.64 -1.18 -23.73
C SER A 3 13.22 -2.63 -23.61
N LEU A 4 12.80 -3.05 -22.43
CA LEU A 4 12.09 -4.32 -22.27
C LEU A 4 10.74 -4.17 -22.94
N ASP A 5 10.60 -4.85 -24.08
CA ASP A 5 9.38 -4.94 -24.87
C ASP A 5 8.30 -5.67 -24.05
N LEU A 6 7.37 -4.88 -23.48
CA LEU A 6 6.27 -5.34 -22.62
C LEU A 6 5.15 -6.06 -23.39
N SER A 7 5.34 -6.34 -24.68
CA SER A 7 4.34 -6.95 -25.58
C SER A 7 4.47 -8.47 -25.75
N ASP A 8 5.48 -9.12 -25.15
CA ASP A 8 5.61 -10.59 -25.26
C ASP A 8 4.67 -11.33 -24.30
N PRO A 9 3.61 -11.99 -24.80
CA PRO A 9 2.66 -12.74 -23.97
C PRO A 9 3.32 -13.92 -23.23
N ARG A 10 4.46 -14.44 -23.74
CA ARG A 10 5.20 -15.54 -23.10
C ARG A 10 6.01 -15.04 -21.89
N GLY A 11 6.53 -13.81 -21.94
CA GLY A 11 7.23 -13.16 -20.81
C GLY A 11 6.25 -12.88 -19.67
N LYS A 12 5.06 -12.35 -19.97
CA LYS A 12 3.98 -12.12 -18.99
C LYS A 12 3.53 -13.43 -18.32
N ALA A 13 3.36 -14.51 -19.11
CA ALA A 13 2.95 -15.81 -18.56
C ALA A 13 4.00 -16.43 -17.62
N LYS A 14 5.29 -16.27 -17.92
CA LYS A 14 6.39 -16.72 -17.04
C LYS A 14 6.43 -15.90 -15.75
N GLY A 15 6.38 -14.57 -15.83
CA GLY A 15 6.37 -13.68 -14.66
C GLY A 15 5.21 -13.98 -13.72
N ASN A 16 4.01 -14.18 -14.25
CA ASN A 16 2.84 -14.53 -13.46
C ASN A 16 2.95 -15.90 -12.77
N ARG A 17 3.62 -16.88 -13.39
CA ARG A 17 3.86 -18.19 -12.74
C ARG A 17 4.82 -18.10 -11.55
N PHE A 18 5.89 -17.32 -11.67
CA PHE A 18 6.82 -17.09 -10.56
C PHE A 18 6.16 -16.34 -9.41
N LEU A 19 5.40 -15.30 -9.73
CA LEU A 19 4.63 -14.53 -8.75
C LEU A 19 3.61 -15.42 -8.02
N LEU A 20 2.85 -16.20 -8.78
CA LEU A 20 1.88 -17.15 -8.23
C LEU A 20 2.57 -18.18 -7.32
N ALA A 21 3.72 -18.69 -7.73
CA ALA A 21 4.52 -19.61 -6.92
C ALA A 21 5.01 -18.95 -5.62
N SER A 22 5.50 -17.70 -5.69
CA SER A 22 5.95 -16.95 -4.50
C SER A 22 4.81 -16.74 -3.51
N LEU A 23 3.68 -16.18 -3.95
CA LEU A 23 2.52 -15.93 -3.09
C LEU A 23 1.93 -17.22 -2.48
N ASN A 24 1.94 -18.31 -3.24
CA ASN A 24 1.48 -19.59 -2.75
C ASN A 24 2.50 -20.26 -1.82
N MET A 25 3.80 -20.06 -2.04
CA MET A 25 4.84 -20.63 -1.17
C MET A 25 4.70 -20.11 0.26
N ASP A 26 4.50 -18.81 0.44
CA ASP A 26 4.27 -18.23 1.77
C ASP A 26 3.02 -18.83 2.42
N ALA A 27 1.95 -19.02 1.66
CA ALA A 27 0.73 -19.67 2.15
C ALA A 27 0.96 -21.14 2.51
N ILE A 28 1.74 -21.88 1.71
CA ILE A 28 2.10 -23.29 1.98
C ILE A 28 3.00 -23.41 3.21
N LEU A 29 3.98 -22.52 3.36
CA LEU A 29 4.90 -22.52 4.50
C LEU A 29 4.20 -22.11 5.80
N ALA A 30 3.14 -21.31 5.74
CA ALA A 30 2.33 -20.95 6.89
C ALA A 30 1.50 -22.13 7.45
N GLU A 31 1.31 -23.20 6.68
CA GLU A 31 0.61 -24.39 7.15
C GLU A 31 1.43 -25.17 8.19
N ALA A 32 0.79 -25.53 9.30
CA ALA A 32 1.45 -26.13 10.46
C ALA A 32 1.97 -27.56 10.24
N THR A 33 1.40 -28.31 9.28
CA THR A 33 1.74 -29.73 9.09
C THR A 33 2.18 -30.04 7.66
N ILE A 34 3.08 -31.02 7.51
CA ILE A 34 3.54 -31.50 6.19
C ILE A 34 2.38 -31.99 5.34
N TYR A 35 1.39 -32.62 5.94
CA TYR A 35 0.18 -33.07 5.22
C TYR A 35 -0.60 -31.92 4.62
N ARG A 36 -0.86 -30.86 5.39
CA ARG A 36 -1.52 -29.65 4.92
C ARG A 36 -0.70 -28.92 3.86
N ARG A 37 0.62 -28.84 4.03
CA ARG A 37 1.54 -28.27 3.02
C ARG A 37 1.45 -29.01 1.68
N ARG A 38 1.41 -30.36 1.70
CA ARG A 38 1.23 -31.18 0.49
C ARG A 38 -0.14 -30.93 -0.17
N GLN A 39 -1.20 -30.86 0.62
CA GLN A 39 -2.52 -30.55 0.10
C GLN A 39 -2.57 -29.13 -0.51
N ALA A 40 -2.00 -28.13 0.15
CA ALA A 40 -1.91 -26.78 -0.36
C ALA A 40 -1.13 -26.75 -1.69
N LEU A 41 0.00 -27.43 -1.77
CA LEU A 41 0.80 -27.54 -3.00
C LEU A 41 0.01 -28.21 -4.16
N GLN A 42 -0.73 -29.28 -3.89
CA GLN A 42 -1.56 -29.93 -4.92
C GLN A 42 -2.71 -29.04 -5.41
N ARG A 43 -3.30 -28.23 -4.54
CA ARG A 43 -4.32 -27.22 -4.93
C ARG A 43 -3.71 -26.12 -5.79
N THR A 44 -2.48 -25.72 -5.54
CA THR A 44 -1.76 -24.70 -6.30
C THR A 44 -1.43 -25.15 -7.72
N THR A 45 -1.08 -26.43 -7.92
CA THR A 45 -0.76 -26.99 -9.24
C THR A 45 -1.99 -27.17 -10.15
N LYS A 46 -3.19 -27.24 -9.57
CA LYS A 46 -4.48 -27.29 -10.31
C LYS A 46 -5.19 -25.94 -10.40
N GLY A 47 -4.57 -24.89 -9.98
CA GLY A 47 -4.60 -23.48 -10.21
C GLY A 47 -5.78 -22.63 -9.79
N PRO A 48 -5.76 -21.96 -8.59
CA PRO A 48 -6.41 -20.67 -8.51
C PRO A 48 -5.66 -19.68 -9.43
N GLY A 49 -6.42 -18.87 -10.16
CA GLY A 49 -5.85 -17.79 -10.93
C GLY A 49 -5.09 -16.80 -10.03
N LEU A 50 -4.33 -15.90 -10.63
CA LEU A 50 -3.58 -14.88 -9.89
C LEU A 50 -4.50 -14.01 -9.03
N GLN A 51 -5.74 -13.79 -9.47
CA GLN A 51 -6.78 -13.08 -8.71
C GLN A 51 -7.08 -13.77 -7.38
N ASP A 52 -7.36 -15.08 -7.39
CA ASP A 52 -7.61 -15.86 -6.17
C ASP A 52 -6.43 -15.82 -5.18
N ALA A 53 -5.19 -15.76 -5.70
CA ALA A 53 -3.99 -15.64 -4.87
C ALA A 53 -3.94 -14.26 -4.19
N TYR A 54 -4.32 -13.20 -4.90
CA TYR A 54 -4.43 -11.86 -4.32
C TYR A 54 -5.56 -11.79 -3.30
N ASP A 55 -6.76 -12.31 -3.60
CA ASP A 55 -7.87 -12.38 -2.66
C ASP A 55 -7.47 -13.03 -1.35
N LYS A 56 -6.85 -14.22 -1.42
CA LYS A 56 -6.39 -14.96 -0.24
C LYS A 56 -5.31 -14.21 0.52
N THR A 57 -4.39 -13.53 -0.16
CA THR A 57 -3.32 -12.79 0.51
C THR A 57 -3.88 -11.55 1.19
N LEU A 58 -4.76 -10.79 0.54
CA LEU A 58 -5.44 -9.64 1.15
C LEU A 58 -6.30 -10.05 2.35
N GLU A 59 -7.00 -11.20 2.24
CA GLU A 59 -7.74 -11.76 3.38
C GLU A 59 -6.80 -12.11 4.54
N ARG A 60 -5.62 -12.66 4.27
CA ARG A 60 -4.59 -12.90 5.30
C ARG A 60 -4.10 -11.60 5.92
N VAL A 61 -3.88 -10.55 5.13
CA VAL A 61 -3.52 -9.21 5.64
C VAL A 61 -4.61 -8.71 6.60
N ARG A 62 -5.89 -8.81 6.21
CA ARG A 62 -7.02 -8.41 7.06
C ARG A 62 -7.13 -9.25 8.34
N ARG A 63 -6.85 -10.53 8.27
CA ARG A 63 -6.92 -11.46 9.42
C ARG A 63 -5.77 -11.32 10.42
N GLN A 64 -4.73 -10.54 10.14
CA GLN A 64 -3.68 -10.25 11.13
C GLN A 64 -4.23 -9.58 12.39
N GLY A 65 -5.35 -8.85 12.25
CA GLY A 65 -6.02 -8.18 13.34
C GLY A 65 -5.32 -6.89 13.80
N GLY A 66 -6.05 -6.04 14.52
CA GLY A 66 -5.54 -4.82 15.14
C GLY A 66 -4.76 -3.90 14.19
N SER A 67 -3.72 -3.28 14.72
CA SER A 67 -2.87 -2.33 13.98
C SER A 67 -2.17 -2.95 12.77
N LYS A 68 -1.83 -4.24 12.81
CA LYS A 68 -1.13 -4.91 11.70
C LYS A 68 -1.99 -4.95 10.44
N SER A 69 -3.26 -5.33 10.60
CA SER A 69 -4.21 -5.36 9.50
C SER A 69 -4.45 -3.97 8.93
N ARG A 70 -4.74 -2.99 9.80
CA ARG A 70 -4.98 -1.60 9.41
C ARG A 70 -3.79 -1.04 8.64
N LEU A 71 -2.58 -1.08 9.21
CA LEU A 71 -1.38 -0.53 8.60
C LEU A 71 -0.96 -1.26 7.31
N GLY A 72 -1.16 -2.58 7.23
CA GLY A 72 -0.93 -3.34 6.00
C GLY A 72 -1.87 -2.91 4.86
N MET A 73 -3.16 -2.73 5.15
CA MET A 73 -4.14 -2.25 4.16
C MET A 73 -3.90 -0.79 3.78
N GLU A 74 -3.60 0.08 4.75
CA GLU A 74 -3.25 1.48 4.50
C GLU A 74 -1.99 1.61 3.64
N ALA A 75 -0.96 0.80 3.87
CA ALA A 75 0.24 0.79 3.03
C ALA A 75 -0.08 0.43 1.58
N LEU A 76 -0.91 -0.59 1.34
CA LEU A 76 -1.39 -0.95 0.00
C LEU A 76 -2.19 0.19 -0.63
N MET A 77 -3.08 0.82 0.13
CA MET A 77 -3.86 1.99 -0.31
C MET A 77 -2.94 3.14 -0.75
N TRP A 78 -1.98 3.53 0.11
CA TRP A 78 -1.04 4.60 -0.20
C TRP A 78 -0.25 4.33 -1.47
N ILE A 79 0.34 3.13 -1.60
CA ILE A 79 1.18 2.77 -2.74
C ILE A 79 0.38 2.72 -4.05
N SER A 80 -0.89 2.30 -4.00
CA SER A 80 -1.73 2.16 -5.20
C SER A 80 -2.41 3.46 -5.65
N HIS A 81 -2.62 4.45 -4.75
CA HIS A 81 -3.40 5.66 -5.02
C HIS A 81 -2.60 6.96 -4.89
N CYS A 82 -1.31 6.91 -4.53
CA CYS A 82 -0.49 8.13 -4.41
C CYS A 82 -0.34 8.85 -5.75
N GLY A 83 -0.23 10.19 -5.72
CA GLY A 83 -0.04 11.03 -6.90
C GLY A 83 1.36 10.89 -7.54
N ARG A 84 2.34 10.43 -6.77
CA ARG A 84 3.68 10.00 -7.19
C ARG A 84 4.19 8.91 -6.25
N PRO A 85 5.16 8.10 -6.67
CA PRO A 85 5.81 7.14 -5.76
C PRO A 85 6.31 7.84 -4.48
N LEU A 86 5.99 7.26 -3.33
CA LEU A 86 6.45 7.71 -2.02
C LEU A 86 7.80 7.07 -1.70
N GLY A 87 8.72 7.85 -1.16
CA GLY A 87 9.91 7.29 -0.52
C GLY A 87 9.55 6.48 0.72
N SER A 88 10.44 5.57 1.12
CA SER A 88 10.20 4.71 2.29
C SER A 88 9.90 5.50 3.56
N GLN A 89 10.62 6.61 3.79
CA GLN A 89 10.39 7.48 4.94
C GLN A 89 9.07 8.26 4.82
N GLU A 90 8.71 8.72 3.62
CA GLU A 90 7.44 9.40 3.37
C GLU A 90 6.26 8.48 3.72
N LEU A 91 6.29 7.23 3.26
CA LEU A 91 5.24 6.25 3.58
C LEU A 91 5.18 5.96 5.07
N CYS A 92 6.32 5.75 5.73
CA CYS A 92 6.36 5.47 7.17
C CYS A 92 5.80 6.63 7.99
N HIS A 93 6.08 7.89 7.60
CA HIS A 93 5.50 9.06 8.24
C HIS A 93 3.99 9.15 7.98
N ALA A 94 3.53 8.96 6.74
CA ALA A 94 2.11 8.96 6.41
C ALA A 94 1.32 7.94 7.27
N LEU A 95 1.85 6.74 7.42
CA LEU A 95 1.23 5.68 8.25
C LEU A 95 1.31 5.94 9.76
N GLY A 96 2.21 6.82 10.21
CA GLY A 96 2.33 7.25 11.61
C GLY A 96 1.38 8.37 12.01
N ILE A 97 0.57 8.89 11.07
CA ILE A 97 -0.38 9.97 11.34
C ILE A 97 -1.71 9.38 11.79
N GLU A 98 -2.21 9.84 12.91
CA GLU A 98 -3.57 9.58 13.37
C GLU A 98 -4.41 10.83 13.09
N VAL A 99 -5.50 10.67 12.33
CA VAL A 99 -6.37 11.80 11.95
C VAL A 99 -6.85 12.53 13.19
N GLY A 100 -6.68 13.86 13.20
CA GLY A 100 -7.06 14.71 14.32
C GLY A 100 -6.01 14.86 15.42
N MET A 101 -4.79 14.30 15.29
CA MET A 101 -3.71 14.52 16.22
C MET A 101 -3.29 16.02 16.22
N GLU A 102 -2.94 16.55 17.38
CA GLU A 102 -2.49 17.94 17.51
C GLU A 102 -1.03 18.15 17.08
N ASP A 103 -0.21 17.12 17.26
CA ASP A 103 1.19 17.16 16.89
C ASP A 103 1.72 15.78 16.47
N PHE A 104 2.74 15.80 15.62
CA PHE A 104 3.36 14.60 15.10
C PHE A 104 4.41 14.04 16.08
N SER A 105 4.32 12.74 16.35
CA SER A 105 5.33 12.04 17.17
C SER A 105 6.12 11.05 16.33
N ILE A 106 7.45 11.19 16.36
CA ILE A 106 8.36 10.23 15.73
C ILE A 106 8.21 8.80 16.29
N GLN A 107 7.66 8.66 17.48
CA GLN A 107 7.41 7.37 18.12
C GLN A 107 6.31 6.57 17.39
N ASN A 108 5.47 7.24 16.63
CA ASN A 108 4.43 6.61 15.82
C ASN A 108 4.96 6.10 14.47
N VAL A 109 6.18 6.47 14.09
CA VAL A 109 6.78 6.11 12.80
C VAL A 109 7.33 4.70 12.86
N LEU A 110 6.76 3.82 12.05
CA LEU A 110 7.23 2.45 11.91
C LEU A 110 8.45 2.35 10.99
N SER A 111 9.25 1.29 11.18
CA SER A 111 10.27 0.98 10.19
C SER A 111 9.63 0.44 8.91
N ILE A 112 10.23 0.74 7.76
CA ILE A 112 9.73 0.21 6.48
C ILE A 112 9.71 -1.34 6.47
N LYS A 113 10.66 -2.00 7.15
CA LYS A 113 10.67 -3.47 7.27
C LYS A 113 9.43 -3.98 7.99
N THR A 114 8.96 -3.27 9.01
CA THR A 114 7.73 -3.60 9.75
C THR A 114 6.51 -3.46 8.84
N VAL A 115 6.43 -2.37 8.07
CA VAL A 115 5.34 -2.13 7.10
C VAL A 115 5.30 -3.23 6.04
N LEU A 116 6.46 -3.59 5.47
CA LEU A 116 6.55 -4.70 4.49
C LEU A 116 6.07 -6.03 5.09
N GLY A 117 6.43 -6.33 6.34
CA GLY A 117 5.95 -7.51 7.04
C GLY A 117 4.41 -7.58 7.13
N TYR A 118 3.74 -6.43 7.32
CA TYR A 118 2.29 -6.38 7.41
C TYR A 118 1.58 -6.55 6.06
N THR A 119 2.25 -6.29 4.95
CA THR A 119 1.71 -6.49 3.60
C THR A 119 1.86 -7.92 3.07
N LEU A 120 2.49 -8.82 3.83
CA LEU A 120 2.65 -10.25 3.53
C LEU A 120 3.17 -10.51 2.10
N GLY A 121 4.17 -9.76 1.68
CA GLY A 121 4.84 -9.91 0.39
C GLY A 121 4.12 -9.25 -0.80
N LEU A 122 3.03 -8.50 -0.59
CA LEU A 122 2.38 -7.74 -1.66
C LEU A 122 3.13 -6.45 -2.03
N VAL A 123 4.03 -5.99 -1.15
CA VAL A 123 4.88 -4.81 -1.35
C VAL A 123 6.34 -5.21 -1.28
N THR A 124 7.16 -4.61 -2.13
CA THR A 124 8.62 -4.73 -2.14
C THR A 124 9.25 -3.34 -2.18
N ILE A 125 10.56 -3.26 -1.95
CA ILE A 125 11.34 -2.03 -2.09
C ILE A 125 12.07 -2.06 -3.42
N ASP A 126 11.99 -0.97 -4.15
CA ASP A 126 12.94 -0.66 -5.21
C ASP A 126 14.21 -0.14 -4.55
N GLU A 127 15.29 -0.94 -4.59
CA GLU A 127 16.52 -0.64 -3.86
C GLU A 127 17.23 0.60 -4.43
N GLU A 128 17.18 0.83 -5.76
CA GLU A 128 17.80 1.97 -6.40
C GLU A 128 17.11 3.28 -6.02
N ALA A 129 15.77 3.27 -6.03
CA ALA A 129 14.97 4.46 -5.71
C ALA A 129 14.62 4.58 -4.22
N SER A 130 14.89 3.56 -3.40
CA SER A 130 14.45 3.45 -1.99
C SER A 130 12.93 3.68 -1.83
N THR A 131 12.14 3.26 -2.82
CA THR A 131 10.69 3.44 -2.87
C THR A 131 9.95 2.12 -2.70
N PRO A 132 8.95 2.05 -1.81
CA PRO A 132 8.05 0.93 -1.74
C PRO A 132 7.14 0.90 -2.97
N ARG A 133 6.97 -0.29 -3.54
CA ARG A 133 6.11 -0.52 -4.71
C ARG A 133 5.35 -1.83 -4.57
N LEU A 134 4.24 -1.95 -5.28
CA LEU A 134 3.55 -3.22 -5.38
C LEU A 134 4.48 -4.27 -6.00
N LEU A 135 4.40 -5.51 -5.51
CA LEU A 135 5.26 -6.62 -5.93
C LEU A 135 5.25 -6.83 -7.46
N HIS A 136 4.12 -6.59 -8.11
CA HIS A 136 3.96 -6.76 -9.54
C HIS A 136 2.86 -5.87 -10.10
N PHE A 137 2.95 -5.47 -11.40
CA PHE A 137 1.98 -4.61 -12.06
C PHE A 137 0.55 -5.24 -12.10
N THR A 138 0.44 -6.57 -12.16
CA THR A 138 -0.87 -7.25 -12.13
C THR A 138 -1.60 -7.09 -10.81
N LEU A 139 -0.89 -6.79 -9.71
CA LEU A 139 -1.52 -6.41 -8.45
C LEU A 139 -2.13 -5.01 -8.55
N GLN A 140 -1.47 -4.08 -9.25
CA GLN A 140 -2.04 -2.76 -9.53
C GLN A 140 -3.30 -2.87 -10.38
N GLU A 141 -3.28 -3.70 -11.43
CA GLU A 141 -4.46 -3.98 -12.26
C GLU A 141 -5.59 -4.59 -11.43
N TYR A 142 -5.26 -5.57 -10.57
CA TYR A 142 -6.23 -6.21 -9.67
C TYR A 142 -6.87 -5.20 -8.72
N LEU A 143 -6.08 -4.36 -8.05
CA LEU A 143 -6.60 -3.34 -7.13
C LEU A 143 -7.48 -2.31 -7.85
N GLY A 144 -7.11 -1.92 -9.08
CA GLY A 144 -7.92 -1.04 -9.94
C GLY A 144 -9.26 -1.64 -10.37
N GLN A 145 -9.33 -2.97 -10.52
CA GLN A 145 -10.57 -3.69 -10.83
C GLN A 145 -11.46 -3.92 -9.60
N HIS A 146 -10.94 -3.66 -8.39
CA HIS A 146 -11.67 -3.84 -7.12
C HIS A 146 -11.73 -2.52 -6.34
N PRO A 147 -12.39 -1.46 -6.88
CA PRO A 147 -12.43 -0.13 -6.24
C PRO A 147 -13.07 -0.16 -4.85
N THR A 148 -13.90 -1.14 -4.56
CA THR A 148 -14.53 -1.33 -3.25
C THR A 148 -13.54 -1.66 -2.12
N LEU A 149 -12.30 -2.05 -2.46
CA LEU A 149 -11.27 -2.29 -1.45
C LEU A 149 -10.81 -1.01 -0.75
N PHE A 150 -10.84 0.12 -1.46
CA PHE A 150 -10.33 1.40 -1.01
C PHE A 150 -11.23 2.58 -1.40
N VAL A 151 -12.55 2.45 -1.12
CA VAL A 151 -13.56 3.45 -1.48
C VAL A 151 -13.23 4.86 -0.97
N THR A 152 -12.68 4.96 0.24
CA THR A 152 -12.35 6.24 0.89
C THR A 152 -10.87 6.61 0.77
N ALA A 153 -10.12 5.97 -0.15
CA ALA A 153 -8.67 6.16 -0.24
C ALA A 153 -8.28 7.64 -0.31
N HIS A 154 -8.81 8.36 -1.26
CA HIS A 154 -8.44 9.77 -1.48
C HIS A 154 -8.90 10.68 -0.35
N SER A 155 -10.08 10.46 0.24
CA SER A 155 -10.52 11.20 1.44
C SER A 155 -9.57 10.98 2.61
N MET A 156 -9.22 9.72 2.90
CA MET A 156 -8.28 9.38 3.98
C MET A 156 -6.89 9.97 3.73
N MET A 157 -6.41 9.94 2.50
CA MET A 157 -5.11 10.51 2.13
C MET A 157 -5.11 12.05 2.28
N ALA A 158 -6.20 12.72 1.89
CA ALA A 158 -6.38 14.16 2.07
C ALA A 158 -6.39 14.53 3.57
N GLU A 159 -7.17 13.81 4.37
CA GLU A 159 -7.25 14.01 5.81
C GLU A 159 -5.89 13.79 6.50
N THR A 160 -5.15 12.75 6.10
CA THR A 160 -3.80 12.48 6.59
C THR A 160 -2.85 13.63 6.24
N CYS A 161 -2.85 14.09 4.99
CA CYS A 161 -2.04 15.23 4.56
C CYS A 161 -2.37 16.50 5.36
N LEU A 162 -3.65 16.83 5.48
CA LEU A 162 -4.11 18.03 6.20
C LEU A 162 -3.80 17.95 7.70
N THR A 163 -3.99 16.77 8.32
CA THR A 163 -3.61 16.55 9.72
C THR A 163 -2.13 16.79 9.91
N TYR A 164 -1.28 16.23 9.03
CA TYR A 164 0.17 16.44 9.12
C TYR A 164 0.56 17.90 8.97
N LEU A 165 0.02 18.59 7.96
CA LEU A 165 0.29 20.02 7.74
C LEU A 165 -0.20 20.91 8.89
N ASN A 166 -1.20 20.45 9.64
CA ASN A 166 -1.77 21.18 10.78
C ASN A 166 -1.08 20.91 12.11
N CYS A 167 -0.18 19.93 12.19
CA CYS A 167 0.61 19.64 13.39
C CYS A 167 1.41 20.87 13.84
N ARG A 168 1.46 21.12 15.14
CA ARG A 168 2.15 22.30 15.72
C ARG A 168 3.63 22.34 15.34
N SER A 169 4.30 21.19 15.40
CA SER A 169 5.73 21.06 15.03
C SER A 169 5.99 21.34 13.55
N ILE A 170 5.02 21.08 12.68
CA ILE A 170 5.12 21.36 11.22
C ILE A 170 4.85 22.83 10.93
N ARG A 171 3.90 23.46 11.65
CA ARG A 171 3.55 24.88 11.47
C ARG A 171 4.54 25.84 12.09
N ALA A 172 5.33 25.39 13.05
CA ALA A 172 6.37 26.19 13.66
C ALA A 172 7.47 26.46 12.63
N LEU A 173 7.79 27.75 12.38
CA LEU A 173 8.86 28.13 11.47
C LEU A 173 10.21 27.67 12.02
N PRO A 174 10.93 26.79 11.33
CA PRO A 174 12.20 26.26 11.81
C PRO A 174 13.32 27.30 11.65
N GLN A 175 14.28 27.30 12.57
CA GLN A 175 15.50 28.12 12.46
C GLN A 175 16.48 27.55 11.43
N ASN A 176 16.42 26.22 11.18
CA ASN A 176 17.24 25.53 10.18
C ASN A 176 16.32 24.68 9.30
N LEU A 177 16.17 25.10 8.05
CA LEU A 177 15.25 24.48 7.09
C LEU A 177 15.73 23.08 6.67
N ASP A 178 17.03 22.87 6.45
CA ASP A 178 17.56 21.59 5.98
C ASP A 178 17.31 20.48 7.00
N ASN A 179 17.67 20.73 8.27
CA ASN A 179 17.41 19.80 9.37
C ASN A 179 15.90 19.54 9.57
N PHE A 180 15.08 20.56 9.31
CA PHE A 180 13.62 20.41 9.39
C PHE A 180 13.09 19.49 8.30
N LEU A 181 13.51 19.67 7.05
CA LEU A 181 13.07 18.83 5.91
C LEU A 181 13.51 17.38 6.07
N GLU A 182 14.71 17.12 6.59
CA GLU A 182 15.15 15.76 6.92
C GLU A 182 14.26 15.06 7.95
N LYS A 183 13.79 15.81 8.95
CA LYS A 183 12.89 15.29 10.00
C LYS A 183 11.43 15.20 9.58
N THR A 184 11.07 15.83 8.49
CA THR A 184 9.69 15.92 8.00
C THR A 184 9.56 15.44 6.54
N PRO A 185 10.00 14.21 6.22
CA PRO A 185 10.06 13.73 4.84
C PRO A 185 8.71 13.78 4.13
N PHE A 186 7.61 13.55 4.83
CA PHE A 186 6.27 13.57 4.23
C PHE A 186 5.75 14.99 3.90
N LEU A 187 6.40 16.05 4.40
CA LEU A 187 5.95 17.44 4.23
C LEU A 187 5.78 17.82 2.76
N LYS A 188 6.76 17.49 1.93
CA LYS A 188 6.72 17.80 0.50
C LYS A 188 5.53 17.14 -0.19
N TYR A 189 5.29 15.87 0.10
CA TYR A 189 4.13 15.16 -0.46
C TYR A 189 2.83 15.79 0.00
N ALA A 190 2.65 15.97 1.30
CA ALA A 190 1.44 16.52 1.88
C ALA A 190 1.11 17.91 1.30
N THR A 191 2.12 18.77 1.14
CA THR A 191 1.93 20.13 0.59
C THR A 191 1.45 20.12 -0.85
N TYR A 192 1.98 19.23 -1.70
CA TYR A 192 1.66 19.24 -3.12
C TYR A 192 0.38 18.46 -3.47
N PHE A 193 0.03 17.41 -2.72
CA PHE A 193 -0.99 16.46 -3.15
C PHE A 193 -2.28 16.43 -2.32
N TRP A 194 -2.36 17.15 -1.18
CA TRP A 194 -3.58 17.17 -0.37
C TRP A 194 -4.81 17.61 -1.16
N GLY A 195 -4.65 18.64 -2.01
CA GLY A 195 -5.74 19.19 -2.81
C GLY A 195 -6.23 18.22 -3.89
N ASP A 196 -5.30 17.54 -4.57
CA ASP A 196 -5.66 16.51 -5.57
C ASP A 196 -6.42 15.35 -4.93
N HIS A 197 -6.02 14.94 -3.73
CA HIS A 197 -6.72 13.90 -2.98
C HIS A 197 -8.09 14.39 -2.50
N ALA A 198 -8.20 15.63 -2.03
CA ALA A 198 -9.48 16.19 -1.60
C ALA A 198 -10.48 16.27 -2.77
N ALA A 199 -10.03 16.70 -3.94
CA ALA A 199 -10.88 16.75 -5.13
C ALA A 199 -11.40 15.35 -5.52
N ARG A 200 -10.51 14.37 -5.61
CA ARG A 200 -10.90 12.98 -5.94
C ARG A 200 -11.76 12.30 -4.87
N GLY A 201 -11.56 12.65 -3.59
CA GLY A 201 -12.36 12.13 -2.48
C GLY A 201 -13.79 12.67 -2.48
N GLY A 202 -14.01 13.92 -2.94
CA GLY A 202 -15.32 14.54 -3.08
C GLY A 202 -16.18 13.87 -4.17
N ASP A 203 -15.59 13.52 -5.30
CA ASP A 203 -16.29 12.87 -6.41
C ASP A 203 -16.79 11.46 -6.02
N GLY A 204 -16.01 10.69 -5.25
CA GLY A 204 -16.40 9.37 -4.76
C GLY A 204 -17.59 9.38 -3.79
N ALA A 205 -17.77 10.44 -3.01
CA ALA A 205 -18.90 10.58 -2.11
C ALA A 205 -20.24 10.83 -2.86
N SER A 206 -20.18 11.47 -4.03
CA SER A 206 -21.38 11.73 -4.86
C SER A 206 -21.86 10.49 -5.62
N GLU A 207 -20.96 9.63 -6.05
CA GLU A 207 -21.30 8.37 -6.76
C GLU A 207 -21.95 7.33 -5.82
N ILE A 208 -21.50 7.24 -4.56
CA ILE A 208 -22.06 6.30 -3.58
C ILE A 208 -23.51 6.68 -3.21
N SER A 209 -23.82 7.99 -3.18
CA SER A 209 -25.19 8.46 -2.90
C SER A 209 -26.18 8.09 -4.03
N SER A 210 -25.71 7.93 -5.26
CA SER A 210 -26.56 7.57 -6.40
C SER A 210 -26.87 6.08 -6.49
N VAL A 211 -25.97 5.21 -5.96
CA VAL A 211 -26.13 3.74 -5.96
C VAL A 211 -26.99 3.27 -4.77
N ALA A 212 -27.02 4.03 -3.67
CA ALA A 212 -27.83 3.69 -2.48
C ALA A 212 -29.32 4.04 -2.63
N THR A 213 -29.72 4.72 -3.71
CA THR A 213 -31.10 5.16 -3.98
C THR A 213 -31.76 4.43 -5.16
N SER A 214 -31.12 3.39 -5.69
CA SER A 214 -31.66 2.50 -6.72
C SER A 214 -31.88 1.09 -6.17
#